data_2a5c54b83fe56efa720b479428b78ae7
#
_entry.id   2a5c54b83fe56efa720b479428b78ae7
#
_cell.length_a   1.000
_cell.length_b   1.000
_cell.length_c   1.000
_cell.angle_alpha   90.00
_cell.angle_beta   90.00
_cell.angle_gamma   90.00
#
_symmetry.space_group_name_H-M   'P 1'
#
loop_
_entity.id
_entity.type
_entity.pdbx_description
1 polymer ?
#
loop_
_entity_poly.entity_id
_entity_poly.type
_entity_poly.pdbx_seq_one_letter_code
_entity_poly.pdbx_strand_id
1 'polypeptide(L)'
;RSLRDVIDAAPAAMLGEAVAQRFGELPFLFKVLSADQPLSIQVHPSKRAAEVGFARENAAGIPLTAAERNYKDANHKPELVYALTPFQAMNGFRTLTEMVSLLEPVAGAHPQIAXXXXAS
;
A
#
# COMPACT_ATOMS: atom_id res chain seq x y z
N ARG A 1 -17.11 5.74 21.12
CA ARG A 1 -15.84 5.02 21.32
C ARG A 1 -15.46 4.37 19.99
N SER A 2 -14.19 4.45 19.63
CA SER A 2 -13.71 3.79 18.42
C SER A 2 -13.54 2.28 18.68
N LEU A 3 -13.48 1.47 17.62
CA LEU A 3 -13.20 0.05 17.75
C LEU A 3 -11.83 -0.16 18.42
N ARG A 4 -10.88 0.71 18.12
CA ARG A 4 -9.56 0.66 18.74
C ARG A 4 -9.65 0.81 20.26
N ASP A 5 -10.41 1.81 20.74
CA ASP A 5 -10.56 2.02 22.18
C ASP A 5 -11.16 0.79 22.88
N VAL A 6 -12.07 0.10 22.21
CA VAL A 6 -12.72 -1.09 22.78
C VAL A 6 -11.71 -2.26 22.85
N ILE A 7 -10.93 -2.45 21.80
CA ILE A 7 -9.90 -3.50 21.76
C ILE A 7 -8.83 -3.22 22.80
N ASP A 8 -8.33 -1.98 22.87
CA ASP A 8 -7.25 -1.60 23.79
C ASP A 8 -7.66 -1.78 25.26
N ALA A 9 -8.96 -1.62 25.54
CA ALA A 9 -9.46 -1.79 26.92
C ALA A 9 -9.50 -3.27 27.36
N ALA A 10 -9.66 -4.22 26.44
CA ALA A 10 -9.75 -5.64 26.78
C ALA A 10 -9.30 -6.51 25.60
N PRO A 11 -7.99 -6.47 25.23
CA PRO A 11 -7.51 -7.14 24.02
C PRO A 11 -7.83 -8.64 23.96
N ALA A 12 -7.60 -9.38 25.05
CA ALA A 12 -7.85 -10.82 25.05
C ALA A 12 -9.33 -11.17 24.86
N ALA A 13 -10.23 -10.38 25.45
CA ALA A 13 -11.68 -10.60 25.32
C ALA A 13 -12.16 -10.27 23.88
N MET A 14 -11.56 -9.27 23.27
CA MET A 14 -12.01 -8.79 21.96
C MET A 14 -11.36 -9.52 20.77
N LEU A 15 -10.11 -9.91 20.91
CA LEU A 15 -9.33 -10.54 19.84
C LEU A 15 -9.13 -12.03 20.03
N GLY A 16 -9.37 -12.53 21.24
CA GLY A 16 -8.97 -13.86 21.64
C GLY A 16 -7.53 -13.87 22.13
N GLU A 17 -7.21 -14.80 23.04
CA GLU A 17 -5.92 -14.84 23.72
C GLU A 17 -4.72 -14.90 22.77
N ALA A 18 -4.79 -15.79 21.76
CA ALA A 18 -3.68 -16.02 20.85
C ALA A 18 -3.36 -14.76 19.99
N VAL A 19 -4.39 -14.06 19.52
CA VAL A 19 -4.20 -12.86 18.69
C VAL A 19 -3.69 -11.71 19.57
N ALA A 20 -4.27 -11.56 20.77
CA ALA A 20 -3.85 -10.50 21.70
C ALA A 20 -2.39 -10.67 22.10
N GLN A 21 -1.95 -11.90 22.40
CA GLN A 21 -0.55 -12.17 22.78
C GLN A 21 0.42 -11.93 21.62
N ARG A 22 0.00 -12.30 20.40
CA ARG A 22 0.90 -12.24 19.25
C ARG A 22 0.99 -10.83 18.63
N PHE A 23 -0.11 -10.10 18.58
CA PHE A 23 -0.18 -8.84 17.86
C PHE A 23 -0.49 -7.62 18.74
N GLY A 24 -1.20 -7.81 19.85
CA GLY A 24 -1.62 -6.73 20.72
C GLY A 24 -2.74 -5.85 20.14
N GLU A 25 -3.03 -5.99 18.84
CA GLU A 25 -4.02 -5.19 18.15
C GLU A 25 -4.68 -6.04 17.06
N LEU A 26 -5.69 -5.52 16.40
CA LEU A 26 -6.34 -6.20 15.27
C LEU A 26 -5.36 -6.24 14.09
N PRO A 27 -4.91 -7.43 13.66
CA PRO A 27 -3.84 -7.52 12.67
C PRO A 27 -4.32 -7.43 11.21
N PHE A 28 -5.49 -6.84 10.97
CA PHE A 28 -6.01 -6.63 9.61
C PHE A 28 -7.03 -5.50 9.61
N LEU A 29 -7.29 -4.99 8.43
CA LEU A 29 -8.37 -4.02 8.18
C LEU A 29 -9.37 -4.67 7.23
N PHE A 30 -10.65 -4.68 7.61
CA PHE A 30 -11.74 -5.15 6.76
C PHE A 30 -12.66 -3.97 6.46
N LYS A 31 -12.98 -3.78 5.18
CA LYS A 31 -13.89 -2.71 4.80
C LYS A 31 -14.64 -3.04 3.52
N VAL A 32 -15.82 -2.46 3.38
CA VAL A 32 -16.59 -2.48 2.13
C VAL A 32 -16.22 -1.22 1.35
N LEU A 33 -15.88 -1.39 0.08
CA LEU A 33 -15.57 -0.28 -0.81
C LEU A 33 -16.73 -0.03 -1.77
N SER A 34 -17.12 1.22 -1.92
CA SER A 34 -18.07 1.65 -2.92
C SER A 34 -17.40 2.80 -3.68
N ALA A 35 -16.65 2.43 -4.72
CA ALA A 35 -15.81 3.39 -5.44
C ALA A 35 -16.57 3.98 -6.62
N ASP A 36 -16.79 5.28 -6.58
CA ASP A 36 -17.41 6.03 -7.68
C ASP A 36 -16.43 6.35 -8.79
N GLN A 37 -15.14 6.40 -8.46
CA GLN A 37 -14.06 6.71 -9.39
C GLN A 37 -12.88 5.79 -9.13
N PRO A 38 -11.97 5.65 -10.11
CA PRO A 38 -10.79 4.82 -9.91
C PRO A 38 -9.99 5.24 -8.67
N LEU A 39 -9.57 4.27 -7.90
CA LEU A 39 -8.75 4.51 -6.72
C LEU A 39 -7.31 4.81 -7.15
N SER A 40 -6.58 5.48 -6.29
CA SER A 40 -5.18 5.86 -6.57
C SER A 40 -4.29 4.63 -6.75
N ILE A 41 -3.27 4.79 -7.56
CA ILE A 41 -2.23 3.75 -7.72
C ILE A 41 -1.45 3.68 -6.41
N GLN A 42 -1.23 2.46 -5.91
CA GLN A 42 -0.50 2.24 -4.67
C GLN A 42 0.62 1.23 -4.88
N VAL A 43 1.76 1.49 -4.28
CA VAL A 43 2.88 0.54 -4.24
C VAL A 43 2.92 -0.05 -2.84
N HIS A 44 2.85 -1.38 -2.77
CA HIS A 44 2.86 -2.09 -1.49
C HIS A 44 4.26 -2.59 -1.19
N PRO A 45 4.90 -2.09 -0.13
CA PRO A 45 6.27 -2.52 0.19
C PRO A 45 6.30 -3.95 0.74
N SER A 46 7.42 -4.63 0.55
CA SER A 46 7.70 -5.87 1.28
C SER A 46 7.88 -5.53 2.77
N LYS A 47 7.82 -6.53 3.66
CA LYS A 47 8.02 -6.32 5.10
C LYS A 47 9.35 -5.63 5.36
N ARG A 48 10.43 -6.13 4.75
CA ARG A 48 11.76 -5.54 4.90
C ARG A 48 11.81 -4.08 4.42
N ALA A 49 11.21 -3.79 3.26
CA ALA A 49 11.19 -2.43 2.73
C ALA A 49 10.43 -1.48 3.65
N ALA A 50 9.32 -1.95 4.23
CA ALA A 50 8.52 -1.16 5.18
C ALA A 50 9.32 -0.85 6.45
N GLU A 51 10.02 -1.84 7.01
CA GLU A 51 10.83 -1.66 8.21
C GLU A 51 11.97 -0.66 7.96
N VAL A 52 12.70 -0.83 6.87
CA VAL A 52 13.82 0.06 6.51
C VAL A 52 13.31 1.47 6.22
N GLY A 53 12.25 1.59 5.44
CA GLY A 53 11.67 2.89 5.09
C GLY A 53 11.16 3.64 6.32
N PHE A 54 10.45 2.94 7.19
CA PHE A 54 9.91 3.52 8.44
C PHE A 54 11.05 4.02 9.34
N ALA A 55 12.08 3.20 9.54
CA ALA A 55 13.24 3.57 10.35
C ALA A 55 13.97 4.78 9.75
N ARG A 56 14.16 4.79 8.44
CA ARG A 56 14.84 5.88 7.73
C ARG A 56 14.08 7.21 7.89
N GLU A 57 12.74 7.19 7.70
CA GLU A 57 11.94 8.41 7.81
C GLU A 57 11.84 8.91 9.26
N ASN A 58 11.86 7.99 10.24
CA ASN A 58 11.93 8.37 11.66
C ASN A 58 13.27 9.04 11.97
N ALA A 59 14.37 8.47 11.48
CA ALA A 59 15.72 9.03 11.68
C ALA A 59 15.85 10.42 11.03
N ALA A 60 15.15 10.64 9.92
CA ALA A 60 15.12 11.93 9.24
C ALA A 60 14.19 12.95 9.91
N GLY A 61 13.47 12.54 10.98
CA GLY A 61 12.58 13.42 11.72
C GLY A 61 11.28 13.77 11.00
N ILE A 62 10.89 12.99 9.96
CA ILE A 62 9.67 13.27 9.21
C ILE A 62 8.45 12.84 10.05
N PRO A 63 7.56 13.79 10.43
CA PRO A 63 6.38 13.43 11.23
C PRO A 63 5.47 12.41 10.52
N LEU A 64 4.82 11.56 11.29
CA LEU A 64 3.88 10.56 10.75
C LEU A 64 2.72 11.19 9.97
N THR A 65 2.38 12.45 10.30
CA THR A 65 1.28 13.18 9.65
C THR A 65 1.72 14.02 8.45
N ALA A 66 3.02 14.08 8.17
CA ALA A 66 3.55 14.88 7.07
C ALA A 66 3.07 14.34 5.72
N ALA A 67 2.77 15.23 4.79
CA ALA A 67 2.28 14.84 3.46
C ALA A 67 3.32 14.03 2.67
N GLU A 68 4.59 14.33 2.88
CA GLU A 68 5.70 13.64 2.23
C GLU A 68 6.06 12.31 2.90
N ARG A 69 5.42 11.96 4.03
CA ARG A 69 5.69 10.71 4.75
C ARG A 69 5.13 9.51 3.97
N ASN A 70 5.99 8.61 3.56
CA ASN A 70 5.61 7.39 2.82
C ASN A 70 5.32 6.20 3.73
N TYR A 71 6.13 6.03 4.78
CA TYR A 71 6.03 4.86 5.67
C TYR A 71 5.45 5.28 7.02
N LYS A 72 4.15 5.04 7.21
CA LYS A 72 3.46 5.43 8.46
C LYS A 72 3.59 4.39 9.55
N ASP A 73 4.04 3.18 9.20
CA ASP A 73 4.36 2.11 10.14
C ASP A 73 5.37 1.17 9.49
N ALA A 74 5.80 0.16 10.21
CA ALA A 74 6.82 -0.79 9.76
C ALA A 74 6.21 -2.05 9.13
N ASN A 75 4.94 -2.02 8.73
CA ASN A 75 4.24 -3.20 8.24
C ASN A 75 4.10 -3.20 6.74
N HIS A 76 4.24 -4.38 6.14
CA HIS A 76 3.85 -4.58 4.76
C HIS A 76 2.31 -4.51 4.68
N LYS A 77 1.80 -4.34 3.46
CA LYS A 77 0.37 -4.12 3.26
C LYS A 77 -0.19 -5.11 2.23
N PRO A 78 -0.25 -6.40 2.58
CA PRO A 78 -0.93 -7.34 1.69
C PRO A 78 -2.42 -7.01 1.65
N GLU A 79 -3.01 -7.08 0.47
CA GLU A 79 -4.43 -6.76 0.30
C GLU A 79 -5.10 -7.85 -0.52
N LEU A 80 -6.35 -8.12 -0.17
CA LEU A 80 -7.25 -8.99 -0.91
C LEU A 80 -8.50 -8.19 -1.24
N VAL A 81 -8.90 -8.19 -2.50
CA VAL A 81 -10.14 -7.57 -2.93
C VAL A 81 -11.08 -8.66 -3.42
N TYR A 82 -12.30 -8.68 -2.89
CA TYR A 82 -13.36 -9.59 -3.32
C TYR A 82 -14.47 -8.76 -3.97
N ALA A 83 -14.71 -8.95 -5.25
CA ALA A 83 -15.69 -8.18 -6.00
C ALA A 83 -17.11 -8.70 -5.73
N LEU A 84 -17.99 -7.84 -5.24
CA LEU A 84 -19.40 -8.15 -5.03
C LEU A 84 -20.25 -7.78 -6.25
N THR A 85 -19.73 -6.89 -7.09
CA THR A 85 -20.36 -6.44 -8.34
C THR A 85 -19.25 -6.35 -9.39
N PRO A 86 -19.55 -6.12 -10.68
CA PRO A 86 -18.50 -5.94 -11.67
C PRO A 86 -17.50 -4.87 -11.21
N PHE A 87 -16.21 -5.22 -11.23
CA PHE A 87 -15.14 -4.37 -10.69
C PHE A 87 -13.92 -4.46 -11.61
N GLN A 88 -13.37 -3.32 -11.95
CA GLN A 88 -12.17 -3.24 -12.80
C GLN A 88 -10.99 -2.73 -11.98
N ALA A 89 -9.85 -3.38 -12.10
CA ALA A 89 -8.65 -2.99 -11.37
C ALA A 89 -7.41 -3.28 -12.21
N MET A 90 -6.36 -2.51 -11.99
CA MET A 90 -5.03 -2.80 -12.52
C MET A 90 -4.19 -3.39 -11.40
N ASN A 91 -3.51 -4.50 -11.68
CA ASN A 91 -2.67 -5.17 -10.69
C ASN A 91 -1.37 -5.63 -11.34
N GLY A 92 -0.26 -5.18 -10.77
CA GLY A 92 1.07 -5.50 -11.25
C GLY A 92 1.49 -4.63 -12.42
N PHE A 93 2.68 -4.90 -12.93
CA PHE A 93 3.23 -4.21 -14.08
C PHE A 93 3.32 -5.16 -15.27
N ARG A 94 3.24 -4.63 -16.45
CA ARG A 94 3.57 -5.38 -17.67
C ARG A 94 5.05 -5.70 -17.66
N THR A 95 5.46 -6.64 -18.48
CA THR A 95 6.89 -6.91 -18.66
C THR A 95 7.56 -5.66 -19.26
N LEU A 96 8.86 -5.53 -19.02
CA LEU A 96 9.63 -4.39 -19.54
C LEU A 96 9.49 -4.27 -21.06
N THR A 97 9.59 -5.41 -21.76
CA THR A 97 9.45 -5.46 -23.22
C THR A 97 8.10 -4.91 -23.69
N GLU A 98 7.03 -5.31 -23.01
CA GLU A 98 5.70 -4.81 -23.35
C GLU A 98 5.56 -3.31 -23.06
N MET A 99 6.12 -2.85 -21.95
CA MET A 99 6.07 -1.42 -21.60
C MET A 99 6.80 -0.58 -22.65
N VAL A 100 7.99 -0.99 -23.05
CA VAL A 100 8.78 -0.31 -24.08
C VAL A 100 7.97 -0.26 -25.39
N SER A 101 7.46 -1.39 -25.83
CA SER A 101 6.69 -1.50 -27.08
C SER A 101 5.46 -0.59 -27.10
N LEU A 102 4.77 -0.47 -25.94
CA LEU A 102 3.59 0.37 -25.84
C LEU A 102 3.93 1.88 -25.78
N LEU A 103 5.08 2.22 -25.24
CA LEU A 103 5.49 3.61 -25.06
C LEU A 103 6.22 4.18 -26.27
N GLU A 104 6.89 3.31 -27.04
CA GLU A 104 7.68 3.70 -28.20
C GLU A 104 6.92 4.61 -29.20
N PRO A 105 5.66 4.29 -29.57
CA PRO A 105 4.94 5.13 -30.55
C PRO A 105 4.68 6.56 -30.09
N VAL A 106 4.67 6.80 -28.76
CA VAL A 106 4.37 8.13 -28.19
C VAL A 106 5.62 8.85 -27.70
N ALA A 107 6.76 8.17 -27.67
CA ALA A 107 8.02 8.70 -27.14
C ALA A 107 8.49 9.95 -27.88
N GLY A 108 8.25 9.99 -29.21
CA GLY A 108 8.65 11.14 -30.02
C GLY A 108 7.94 12.43 -29.64
N ALA A 109 6.67 12.33 -29.22
CA ALA A 109 5.89 13.47 -28.79
C ALA A 109 6.07 13.82 -27.30
N HIS A 110 6.66 12.90 -26.55
CA HIS A 110 6.82 13.04 -25.09
C HIS A 110 8.24 12.66 -24.67
N PRO A 111 9.18 13.60 -24.74
CA PRO A 111 10.59 13.29 -24.43
C PRO A 111 10.84 12.65 -23.06
N GLN A 112 9.98 12.93 -22.08
CA GLN A 112 10.10 12.35 -20.75
C GLN A 112 9.94 10.81 -20.80
N ILE A 113 9.15 10.31 -21.75
CA ILE A 113 8.93 8.88 -21.92
C ILE A 113 10.15 8.24 -22.60
N ALA A 114 10.77 8.96 -23.54
CA ALA A 114 11.97 8.47 -24.25
C ALA A 114 13.10 8.10 -23.26
N UNK A 115 13.18 8.76 -22.34
CA UNK A 115 14.12 8.51 -21.31
C UNK A 115 13.94 7.25 -20.60
N UNK A 116 12.80 6.79 -20.63
CA UNK A 116 12.46 5.59 -20.06
C UNK A 116 12.70 4.43 -20.94
N UNK A 117 12.70 4.68 -22.08
CA UNK A 117 12.91 3.78 -23.04
C UNK A 117 14.34 3.57 -23.37
N UNK A 118 15.03 4.38 -23.12
CA UNK A 118 16.44 4.34 -23.26
C UNK A 118 17.21 3.75 -22.14
N ALA A 119 16.63 3.57 -21.14
CA ALA A 119 17.27 3.05 -19.93
C ALA A 119 17.02 1.54 -19.72
N SER A 120 16.35 0.87 -20.58
CA SER A 120 16.01 -0.56 -20.47
C SER A 120 16.99 -1.49 -21.19
#